data_61cfdddf719864a32b3af1c4dd5369ca
#
_entry.id   61cfdddf719864a32b3af1c4dd5369ca
#
_cell.length_a   1.000
_cell.length_b   1.000
_cell.length_c   1.000
_cell.angle_alpha   90.00
_cell.angle_beta   90.00
_cell.angle_gamma   90.00
#
_symmetry.space_group_name_H-M   'P 1'
#
loop_
_entity.id
_entity.type
_entity.pdbx_description
1 polymer ?
#
loop_
_entity_poly.entity_id
_entity_poly.type
_entity_poly.pdbx_seq_one_letter_code
_entity_poly.pdbx_strand_id
1 'polypeptide(L)'
;MSQSPSNEDRQASQSDSDNKHFVLLDTDIGDDIDDALALALALRSPEIELQGVTTVFGDTRLRARLAQHLLRVFGRDDIPAAAGISTPLQVRHRASGVPQAATLDPCELYNTSPYSGPELIVQKALAYPGRLTLVCIGPLTNVATALLIEPRLFMTIRSVVMMGGSSGIPWPDWNVRSDVKAAQIVLAAGIPVTLMGLNITRRCQLLPGDIERLRYDNSPQTRLLYQLLRVWQRHRPRWHSAYPYLHDPLTIAALCAPELMRFEEMTARVSIHGPFQGIMMPRLLNGPLVRAAVGIQAEEAREWVMKRLLQLSIRQTP
;
A
#
# COMPACT_ATOMS: atom_id res chain seq x y z
N MET A 1 -13.01 -43.23 -4.06
CA MET A 1 -13.27 -42.97 -2.61
C MET A 1 -12.38 -41.82 -2.19
N SER A 2 -12.90 -40.60 -2.16
CA SER A 2 -12.16 -39.42 -1.69
C SER A 2 -12.32 -39.37 -0.17
N GLN A 3 -11.21 -39.45 0.54
CA GLN A 3 -11.20 -39.31 2.00
C GLN A 3 -11.49 -37.82 2.32
N SER A 4 -12.51 -37.60 3.16
CA SER A 4 -12.78 -36.29 3.73
C SER A 4 -11.64 -35.89 4.67
N PRO A 5 -11.17 -34.63 4.66
CA PRO A 5 -10.09 -34.18 5.54
C PRO A 5 -10.47 -34.37 7.01
N SER A 6 -9.49 -34.79 7.82
CA SER A 6 -9.66 -35.08 9.26
C SER A 6 -10.00 -33.79 10.04
N ASN A 7 -10.58 -33.93 11.22
CA ASN A 7 -10.87 -32.79 12.12
C ASN A 7 -9.58 -32.05 12.54
N GLU A 8 -8.45 -32.73 12.61
CA GLU A 8 -7.14 -32.11 12.88
C GLU A 8 -6.65 -31.25 11.72
N ASP A 9 -6.86 -31.68 10.46
CA ASP A 9 -6.54 -30.87 9.27
C ASP A 9 -7.42 -29.62 9.18
N ARG A 10 -8.67 -29.69 9.63
CA ARG A 10 -9.58 -28.54 9.71
C ARG A 10 -9.23 -27.56 10.82
N GLN A 11 -8.79 -28.06 11.98
CA GLN A 11 -8.34 -27.22 13.08
C GLN A 11 -6.98 -26.56 12.79
N ALA A 12 -6.04 -27.25 12.16
CA ALA A 12 -4.77 -26.69 11.73
C ALA A 12 -4.96 -25.59 10.66
N SER A 13 -5.86 -25.81 9.69
CA SER A 13 -6.17 -24.80 8.67
C SER A 13 -6.93 -23.57 9.23
N GLN A 14 -7.76 -23.75 10.27
CA GLN A 14 -8.44 -22.64 10.95
C GLN A 14 -7.50 -21.82 11.82
N SER A 15 -6.56 -22.45 12.55
CA SER A 15 -5.58 -21.74 13.37
C SER A 15 -4.59 -20.90 12.55
N ASP A 16 -4.25 -21.35 11.34
CA ASP A 16 -3.34 -20.65 10.43
C ASP A 16 -4.04 -19.45 9.74
N SER A 17 -5.35 -19.53 9.54
CA SER A 17 -6.15 -18.42 8.98
C SER A 17 -6.47 -17.33 9.99
N ASP A 18 -6.50 -17.65 11.30
CA ASP A 18 -6.80 -16.67 12.35
C ASP A 18 -5.65 -15.70 12.65
N ASN A 19 -4.43 -16.05 12.20
CA ASN A 19 -3.24 -15.24 12.44
C ASN A 19 -2.85 -14.32 11.26
N LYS A 20 -3.59 -14.36 10.13
CA LYS A 20 -3.29 -13.54 8.95
C LYS A 20 -3.99 -12.19 8.97
N HIS A 21 -3.31 -11.17 8.46
CA HIS A 21 -3.89 -9.88 8.15
C HIS A 21 -4.67 -9.95 6.84
N PHE A 22 -5.98 -9.74 6.89
CA PHE A 22 -6.81 -9.57 5.69
C PHE A 22 -6.59 -8.14 5.17
N VAL A 23 -5.94 -8.02 4.03
CA VAL A 23 -5.50 -6.73 3.48
C VAL A 23 -6.19 -6.43 2.16
N LEU A 24 -6.67 -5.20 2.00
CA LEU A 24 -6.96 -4.61 0.70
C LEU A 24 -5.97 -3.46 0.50
N LEU A 25 -5.25 -3.49 -0.63
CA LEU A 25 -4.24 -2.49 -0.98
C LEU A 25 -4.86 -1.44 -1.90
N ASP A 26 -4.81 -0.16 -1.49
CA ASP A 26 -5.22 1.00 -2.31
C ASP A 26 -3.98 1.79 -2.73
N THR A 27 -3.73 1.92 -4.05
CA THR A 27 -2.45 2.31 -4.63
C THR A 27 -2.61 3.24 -5.83
N ASP A 28 -1.68 4.15 -6.05
CA ASP A 28 -1.53 4.90 -7.31
C ASP A 28 -0.35 4.37 -8.16
N ILE A 29 -0.16 3.05 -8.15
CA ILE A 29 0.88 2.31 -8.87
C ILE A 29 1.07 2.78 -10.31
N GLY A 30 2.33 2.93 -10.72
CA GLY A 30 2.67 3.12 -12.13
C GLY A 30 3.56 4.29 -12.47
N ASP A 31 3.81 5.24 -11.55
CA ASP A 31 4.76 6.34 -11.67
C ASP A 31 5.92 6.22 -10.69
N ASP A 32 5.72 6.03 -9.40
CA ASP A 32 6.81 5.62 -8.53
C ASP A 32 6.95 4.09 -8.50
N ILE A 33 8.10 3.59 -8.08
CA ILE A 33 8.37 2.15 -8.06
C ILE A 33 7.95 1.50 -6.75
N ASP A 34 7.86 2.26 -5.69
CA ASP A 34 7.61 1.73 -4.34
C ASP A 34 6.20 1.14 -4.18
N ASP A 35 5.20 1.62 -4.91
CA ASP A 35 3.89 0.96 -5.02
C ASP A 35 4.01 -0.50 -5.50
N ALA A 36 4.77 -0.72 -6.59
CA ALA A 36 4.98 -2.06 -7.13
C ALA A 36 5.77 -2.95 -6.17
N LEU A 37 6.75 -2.38 -5.46
CA LEU A 37 7.50 -3.07 -4.42
C LEU A 37 6.59 -3.42 -3.22
N ALA A 38 5.66 -2.54 -2.85
CA ALA A 38 4.69 -2.78 -1.77
C ALA A 38 3.71 -3.91 -2.13
N LEU A 39 3.15 -3.90 -3.35
CA LEU A 39 2.29 -4.98 -3.83
C LEU A 39 3.05 -6.32 -3.85
N ALA A 40 4.26 -6.34 -4.41
CA ALA A 40 5.09 -7.53 -4.43
C ALA A 40 5.42 -8.04 -3.02
N LEU A 41 5.72 -7.12 -2.09
CA LEU A 41 6.00 -7.45 -0.70
C LEU A 41 4.77 -8.05 0.00
N ALA A 42 3.57 -7.50 -0.23
CA ALA A 42 2.32 -8.05 0.29
C ALA A 42 2.09 -9.48 -0.22
N LEU A 43 2.35 -9.74 -1.52
CA LEU A 43 2.24 -11.06 -2.13
C LEU A 43 3.27 -12.08 -1.63
N ARG A 44 4.41 -11.61 -1.12
CA ARG A 44 5.51 -12.41 -0.58
C ARG A 44 5.46 -12.56 0.95
N SER A 45 4.50 -11.95 1.60
CA SER A 45 4.35 -11.96 3.07
C SER A 45 3.32 -13.00 3.49
N PRO A 46 3.74 -14.11 4.13
CA PRO A 46 2.82 -15.18 4.55
C PRO A 46 1.81 -14.72 5.60
N GLU A 47 2.11 -13.64 6.32
CA GLU A 47 1.23 -13.01 7.30
C GLU A 47 0.07 -12.25 6.65
N ILE A 48 0.10 -12.03 5.32
CA ILE A 48 -0.92 -11.27 4.59
C ILE A 48 -1.79 -12.20 3.76
N GLU A 49 -3.09 -12.00 3.87
CA GLU A 49 -4.11 -12.52 2.96
C GLU A 49 -4.68 -11.36 2.17
N LEU A 50 -4.13 -11.15 0.95
CA LEU A 50 -4.50 -10.02 0.10
C LEU A 50 -5.88 -10.28 -0.53
N GLN A 51 -6.87 -9.44 -0.17
CA GLN A 51 -8.27 -9.59 -0.56
C GLN A 51 -8.63 -8.83 -1.85
N GLY A 52 -7.78 -7.91 -2.26
CA GLY A 52 -7.97 -7.09 -3.44
C GLY A 52 -6.96 -5.97 -3.54
N VAL A 53 -6.87 -5.40 -4.74
CA VAL A 53 -6.11 -4.19 -5.04
C VAL A 53 -7.06 -3.18 -5.66
N THR A 54 -7.08 -1.94 -5.16
CA THR A 54 -7.80 -0.83 -5.76
C THR A 54 -6.82 0.23 -6.23
N THR A 55 -7.09 0.85 -7.36
CA THR A 55 -6.22 1.89 -7.88
C THR A 55 -6.88 3.26 -7.81
N VAL A 56 -6.10 4.30 -7.58
CA VAL A 56 -6.58 5.64 -7.35
C VAL A 56 -5.76 6.66 -8.15
N PHE A 57 -6.36 7.80 -8.45
CA PHE A 57 -5.70 8.96 -9.04
C PHE A 57 -5.21 8.79 -10.48
N GLY A 58 -5.65 9.69 -11.37
CA GLY A 58 -5.25 9.71 -12.78
C GLY A 58 -5.87 8.58 -13.61
N ASP A 59 -5.07 7.89 -14.41
CA ASP A 59 -5.56 6.77 -15.22
C ASP A 59 -5.65 5.48 -14.38
N THR A 60 -6.68 5.39 -13.56
CA THR A 60 -6.91 4.27 -12.66
C THR A 60 -7.14 2.95 -13.40
N ARG A 61 -7.68 2.98 -14.63
CA ARG A 61 -7.87 1.77 -15.45
C ARG A 61 -6.53 1.20 -15.89
N LEU A 62 -5.62 2.05 -16.32
CA LEU A 62 -4.27 1.63 -16.71
C LEU A 62 -3.47 1.14 -15.50
N ARG A 63 -3.63 1.80 -14.34
CA ARG A 63 -3.05 1.36 -13.06
C ARG A 63 -3.60 0.00 -12.63
N ALA A 64 -4.91 -0.26 -12.78
CA ALA A 64 -5.51 -1.56 -12.46
C ALA A 64 -4.99 -2.68 -13.38
N ARG A 65 -4.78 -2.40 -14.68
CA ARG A 65 -4.14 -3.35 -15.59
C ARG A 65 -2.70 -3.66 -15.17
N LEU A 66 -1.95 -2.65 -14.74
CA LEU A 66 -0.59 -2.85 -14.23
C LEU A 66 -0.58 -3.69 -12.94
N ALA A 67 -1.48 -3.41 -12.01
CA ALA A 67 -1.66 -4.21 -10.80
C ALA A 67 -2.02 -5.68 -11.14
N GLN A 68 -2.95 -5.89 -12.08
CA GLN A 68 -3.33 -7.23 -12.54
C GLN A 68 -2.16 -7.96 -13.21
N HIS A 69 -1.31 -7.25 -13.95
CA HIS A 69 -0.09 -7.83 -14.53
C HIS A 69 0.86 -8.33 -13.44
N LEU A 70 1.10 -7.54 -12.39
CA LEU A 70 1.89 -7.98 -11.26
C LEU A 70 1.26 -9.22 -10.58
N LEU A 71 -0.03 -9.15 -10.26
CA LEU A 71 -0.75 -10.28 -9.64
C LEU A 71 -0.57 -11.57 -10.44
N ARG A 72 -0.71 -11.50 -11.77
CA ARG A 72 -0.52 -12.64 -12.68
C ARG A 72 0.91 -13.19 -12.64
N VAL A 73 1.92 -12.33 -12.72
CA VAL A 73 3.34 -12.75 -12.67
C VAL A 73 3.68 -13.39 -11.32
N PHE A 74 2.97 -13.01 -10.26
CA PHE A 74 3.07 -13.64 -8.94
C PHE A 74 2.17 -14.87 -8.76
N GLY A 75 1.41 -15.28 -9.81
CA GLY A 75 0.52 -16.46 -9.77
C GLY A 75 -0.73 -16.24 -8.93
N ARG A 76 -1.20 -14.99 -8.80
CA ARG A 76 -2.35 -14.59 -7.99
C ARG A 76 -3.43 -13.87 -8.82
N ASP A 77 -3.79 -14.46 -9.97
CA ASP A 77 -4.90 -13.98 -10.81
C ASP A 77 -6.28 -14.06 -10.11
N ASP A 78 -6.36 -14.80 -9.00
CA ASP A 78 -7.52 -14.91 -8.14
C ASP A 78 -7.84 -13.63 -7.38
N ILE A 79 -6.86 -12.73 -7.20
CA ILE A 79 -7.04 -11.47 -6.48
C ILE A 79 -7.60 -10.41 -7.42
N PRO A 80 -8.76 -9.79 -7.08
CA PRO A 80 -9.33 -8.76 -7.92
C PRO A 80 -8.52 -7.46 -7.87
N ALA A 81 -8.22 -6.88 -9.05
CA ALA A 81 -7.71 -5.52 -9.20
C ALA A 81 -8.80 -4.63 -9.76
N ALA A 82 -9.19 -3.57 -9.05
CA ALA A 82 -10.29 -2.67 -9.40
C ALA A 82 -9.81 -1.26 -9.72
N ALA A 83 -10.30 -0.70 -10.84
CA ALA A 83 -10.10 0.71 -11.14
C ALA A 83 -10.97 1.57 -10.22
N GLY A 84 -10.36 2.48 -9.47
CA GLY A 84 -11.07 3.37 -8.57
C GLY A 84 -11.23 4.78 -9.13
N ILE A 85 -11.30 5.75 -8.24
CA ILE A 85 -11.59 7.14 -8.56
C ILE A 85 -10.35 7.81 -9.16
N SER A 86 -10.52 8.35 -10.36
CA SER A 86 -9.45 9.03 -11.11
C SER A 86 -9.23 10.48 -10.65
N THR A 87 -10.27 11.13 -10.16
CA THR A 87 -10.26 12.54 -9.79
C THR A 87 -10.46 12.71 -8.29
N PRO A 88 -9.57 13.42 -7.59
CA PRO A 88 -9.71 13.71 -6.16
C PRO A 88 -11.03 14.41 -5.84
N LEU A 89 -11.54 14.24 -4.62
CA LEU A 89 -12.74 14.95 -4.13
C LEU A 89 -12.54 16.47 -4.11
N GLN A 90 -11.29 16.90 -3.90
CA GLN A 90 -10.91 18.30 -4.01
C GLN A 90 -9.77 18.45 -5.03
N VAL A 91 -10.14 18.85 -6.24
CA VAL A 91 -9.22 18.94 -7.40
C VAL A 91 -8.17 20.02 -7.19
N ARG A 92 -6.89 19.67 -7.23
CA ARG A 92 -5.76 20.64 -7.24
C ARG A 92 -4.53 20.20 -8.03
N HIS A 93 -4.38 18.94 -8.38
CA HIS A 93 -3.18 18.45 -9.07
C HIS A 93 -3.54 17.77 -10.39
N ARG A 94 -2.72 18.03 -11.42
CA ARG A 94 -2.77 17.20 -12.63
C ARG A 94 -2.21 15.82 -12.27
N ALA A 95 -2.91 14.79 -12.69
CA ALA A 95 -2.41 13.43 -12.59
C ALA A 95 -1.09 13.30 -13.37
N SER A 96 -0.11 12.62 -12.78
CA SER A 96 1.04 12.11 -13.50
C SER A 96 0.60 11.00 -14.45
N GLY A 97 1.40 10.72 -15.46
CA GLY A 97 1.19 9.56 -16.34
C GLY A 97 1.41 8.23 -15.58
N VAL A 98 1.27 7.13 -16.30
CA VAL A 98 1.56 5.77 -15.80
C VAL A 98 2.73 5.18 -16.61
N PRO A 99 3.97 5.71 -16.47
CA PRO A 99 5.09 5.30 -17.33
C PRO A 99 5.42 3.82 -17.21
N GLN A 100 5.22 3.20 -16.06
CA GLN A 100 5.47 1.78 -15.85
C GLN A 100 4.51 0.88 -16.65
N ALA A 101 3.39 1.40 -17.14
CA ALA A 101 2.51 0.67 -18.05
C ALA A 101 3.17 0.34 -19.40
N ALA A 102 4.32 0.93 -19.71
CA ALA A 102 5.15 0.51 -20.84
C ALA A 102 5.66 -0.94 -20.76
N THR A 103 5.55 -1.59 -19.59
CA THR A 103 5.85 -3.02 -19.42
C THR A 103 4.69 -3.93 -19.76
N LEU A 104 3.48 -3.39 -19.96
CA LEU A 104 2.31 -4.18 -20.33
C LEU A 104 2.39 -4.65 -21.79
N ASP A 105 2.00 -5.88 -22.05
CA ASP A 105 1.79 -6.36 -23.41
C ASP A 105 0.48 -5.78 -23.97
N PRO A 106 0.52 -5.01 -25.07
CA PRO A 106 -0.69 -4.46 -25.68
C PRO A 106 -1.70 -5.52 -26.16
N CYS A 107 -1.24 -6.72 -26.46
CA CYS A 107 -2.07 -7.83 -26.94
C CYS A 107 -2.67 -8.65 -25.80
N GLU A 108 -2.23 -8.45 -24.58
CA GLU A 108 -2.69 -9.21 -23.43
C GLU A 108 -3.98 -8.64 -22.83
N LEU A 109 -4.93 -9.53 -22.55
CA LEU A 109 -6.16 -9.17 -21.83
C LEU A 109 -5.92 -9.23 -20.32
N TYR A 110 -6.17 -8.10 -19.66
CA TYR A 110 -6.10 -7.97 -18.22
C TYR A 110 -7.52 -7.93 -17.66
N ASN A 111 -7.92 -9.00 -16.98
CA ASN A 111 -9.26 -9.13 -16.37
C ASN A 111 -9.31 -8.34 -15.07
N THR A 112 -9.55 -7.04 -15.16
CA THR A 112 -9.79 -6.21 -13.99
C THR A 112 -11.18 -6.45 -13.40
N SER A 113 -11.35 -6.19 -12.11
CA SER A 113 -12.63 -6.32 -11.41
C SER A 113 -13.74 -5.51 -12.10
N PRO A 114 -14.97 -6.03 -12.17
CA PRO A 114 -16.12 -5.26 -12.65
C PRO A 114 -16.56 -4.18 -11.64
N TYR A 115 -16.17 -4.32 -10.36
CA TYR A 115 -16.45 -3.30 -9.33
C TYR A 115 -15.48 -2.14 -9.47
N SER A 116 -15.94 -0.94 -9.15
CA SER A 116 -15.05 0.21 -8.92
C SER A 116 -14.25 0.02 -7.62
N GLY A 117 -13.16 0.77 -7.45
CA GLY A 117 -12.35 0.70 -6.23
C GLY A 117 -13.15 0.88 -4.94
N PRO A 118 -13.97 1.94 -4.79
CA PRO A 118 -14.82 2.11 -3.61
C PRO A 118 -15.83 0.97 -3.38
N GLU A 119 -16.46 0.45 -4.46
CA GLU A 119 -17.39 -0.68 -4.34
C GLU A 119 -16.66 -1.96 -3.89
N LEU A 120 -15.45 -2.23 -4.37
CA LEU A 120 -14.66 -3.36 -3.92
C LEU A 120 -14.28 -3.21 -2.44
N ILE A 121 -13.93 -2.00 -1.98
CA ILE A 121 -13.67 -1.73 -0.55
C ILE A 121 -14.92 -2.05 0.28
N VAL A 122 -16.10 -1.56 -0.12
CA VAL A 122 -17.37 -1.83 0.57
C VAL A 122 -17.66 -3.33 0.62
N GLN A 123 -17.57 -4.01 -0.52
CA GLN A 123 -17.80 -5.45 -0.63
C GLN A 123 -16.90 -6.25 0.33
N LYS A 124 -15.61 -5.96 0.33
CA LYS A 124 -14.63 -6.70 1.16
C LYS A 124 -14.78 -6.38 2.64
N ALA A 125 -15.08 -5.13 3.00
CA ALA A 125 -15.29 -4.75 4.39
C ALA A 125 -16.55 -5.41 4.98
N LEU A 126 -17.61 -5.55 4.19
CA LEU A 126 -18.83 -6.25 4.60
C LEU A 126 -18.66 -7.77 4.60
N ALA A 127 -17.81 -8.32 3.74
CA ALA A 127 -17.50 -9.76 3.73
C ALA A 127 -16.61 -10.19 4.90
N TYR A 128 -15.76 -9.30 5.42
CA TYR A 128 -14.80 -9.56 6.49
C TYR A 128 -14.90 -8.54 7.63
N PRO A 129 -16.06 -8.43 8.29
CA PRO A 129 -16.31 -7.39 9.30
C PRO A 129 -15.35 -7.52 10.48
N GLY A 130 -14.69 -6.40 10.83
CA GLY A 130 -13.70 -6.31 11.90
C GLY A 130 -12.36 -6.98 11.60
N ARG A 131 -12.17 -7.54 10.39
CA ARG A 131 -10.93 -8.24 9.99
C ARG A 131 -10.14 -7.50 8.92
N LEU A 132 -10.82 -6.74 8.03
CA LEU A 132 -10.18 -6.08 6.90
C LEU A 132 -9.34 -4.89 7.34
N THR A 133 -8.06 -4.91 7.00
CA THR A 133 -7.14 -3.76 7.06
C THR A 133 -7.00 -3.15 5.68
N LEU A 134 -7.22 -1.85 5.56
CA LEU A 134 -6.92 -1.10 4.34
C LEU A 134 -5.48 -0.60 4.41
N VAL A 135 -4.65 -0.99 3.46
CA VAL A 135 -3.30 -0.43 3.27
C VAL A 135 -3.38 0.58 2.13
N CYS A 136 -3.26 1.86 2.47
CA CYS A 136 -3.45 2.98 1.55
C CYS A 136 -2.11 3.63 1.26
N ILE A 137 -1.61 3.45 0.05
CA ILE A 137 -0.30 3.96 -0.39
C ILE A 137 -0.43 5.03 -1.47
N GLY A 138 -1.66 5.34 -1.92
CA GLY A 138 -2.04 6.48 -2.74
C GLY A 138 -2.93 7.50 -2.01
N PRO A 139 -3.47 8.50 -2.71
CA PRO A 139 -4.47 9.43 -2.19
C PRO A 139 -5.71 8.71 -1.68
N LEU A 140 -6.27 9.12 -0.54
CA LEU A 140 -7.34 8.41 0.17
C LEU A 140 -8.73 8.53 -0.47
N THR A 141 -8.82 8.92 -1.74
CA THR A 141 -10.08 9.20 -2.47
C THR A 141 -11.02 8.00 -2.50
N ASN A 142 -10.50 6.79 -2.77
CA ASN A 142 -11.31 5.57 -2.80
C ASN A 142 -11.92 5.26 -1.44
N VAL A 143 -11.11 5.32 -0.37
CA VAL A 143 -11.55 5.02 1.00
C VAL A 143 -12.58 6.05 1.47
N ALA A 144 -12.33 7.34 1.22
CA ALA A 144 -13.28 8.39 1.54
C ALA A 144 -14.60 8.22 0.78
N THR A 145 -14.54 7.88 -0.50
CA THR A 145 -15.73 7.62 -1.31
C THR A 145 -16.50 6.39 -0.82
N ALA A 146 -15.80 5.31 -0.45
CA ALA A 146 -16.41 4.12 0.14
C ALA A 146 -17.17 4.45 1.44
N LEU A 147 -16.56 5.28 2.32
CA LEU A 147 -17.21 5.77 3.55
C LEU A 147 -18.43 6.66 3.30
N LEU A 148 -18.43 7.42 2.19
CA LEU A 148 -19.59 8.22 1.80
C LEU A 148 -20.73 7.36 1.22
N ILE A 149 -20.39 6.27 0.51
CA ILE A 149 -21.37 5.30 -0.04
C ILE A 149 -21.99 4.46 1.09
N GLU A 150 -21.15 3.94 1.99
CA GLU A 150 -21.57 3.10 3.10
C GLU A 150 -20.96 3.62 4.42
N PRO A 151 -21.64 4.54 5.10
CA PRO A 151 -21.12 5.15 6.33
C PRO A 151 -20.81 4.15 7.44
N ARG A 152 -21.49 2.99 7.48
CA ARG A 152 -21.24 1.95 8.50
C ARG A 152 -19.89 1.27 8.38
N LEU A 153 -19.10 1.54 7.33
CA LEU A 153 -17.77 0.96 7.15
C LEU A 153 -16.83 1.25 8.32
N PHE A 154 -17.01 2.37 9.03
CA PHE A 154 -16.21 2.66 10.21
C PHE A 154 -16.29 1.58 11.31
N MET A 155 -17.37 0.80 11.36
CA MET A 155 -17.57 -0.31 12.30
C MET A 155 -17.06 -1.65 11.74
N THR A 156 -16.87 -1.76 10.45
CA THR A 156 -16.51 -3.04 9.79
C THR A 156 -15.05 -3.11 9.37
N ILE A 157 -14.39 -1.98 9.10
CA ILE A 157 -12.97 -1.92 8.82
C ILE A 157 -12.18 -2.02 10.13
N ARG A 158 -11.24 -2.97 10.19
CA ARG A 158 -10.36 -3.17 11.34
C ARG A 158 -9.45 -1.98 11.58
N SER A 159 -8.78 -1.52 10.52
CA SER A 159 -7.83 -0.41 10.58
C SER A 159 -7.46 0.09 9.19
N VAL A 160 -6.90 1.28 9.15
CA VAL A 160 -6.23 1.85 7.97
C VAL A 160 -4.74 2.00 8.28
N VAL A 161 -3.87 1.45 7.44
CA VAL A 161 -2.43 1.74 7.45
C VAL A 161 -2.15 2.62 6.24
N MET A 162 -1.77 3.87 6.48
CA MET A 162 -1.56 4.81 5.37
C MET A 162 -0.11 5.29 5.27
N MET A 163 0.38 5.39 4.04
CA MET A 163 1.57 6.17 3.71
C MET A 163 1.16 7.62 3.45
N GLY A 164 1.72 8.54 4.20
CA GLY A 164 1.48 9.96 3.98
C GLY A 164 1.69 10.83 5.21
N GLY A 165 1.70 12.12 5.00
CA GLY A 165 1.88 13.10 6.05
C GLY A 165 3.23 13.01 6.77
N SER A 166 3.26 13.49 8.02
CA SER A 166 4.45 13.46 8.87
C SER A 166 4.06 13.34 10.34
N SER A 167 4.77 12.51 11.10
CA SER A 167 4.65 12.39 12.55
C SER A 167 5.57 13.32 13.32
N GLY A 168 6.45 14.03 12.62
CA GLY A 168 7.40 15.00 13.16
C GLY A 168 7.11 16.42 12.71
N ILE A 169 8.10 17.08 12.09
CA ILE A 169 7.93 18.41 11.51
C ILE A 169 6.90 18.34 10.36
N PRO A 170 5.90 19.24 10.34
CA PRO A 170 4.92 19.29 9.26
C PRO A 170 5.61 19.44 7.90
N TRP A 171 5.39 18.49 7.01
CA TRP A 171 5.96 18.47 5.67
C TRP A 171 4.90 18.16 4.63
N PRO A 172 4.89 18.81 3.47
CA PRO A 172 3.97 18.47 2.42
C PRO A 172 4.25 17.08 1.87
N ASP A 173 3.22 16.25 1.86
CA ASP A 173 3.22 14.89 1.35
C ASP A 173 2.33 14.80 0.11
N TRP A 174 2.70 13.93 -0.84
CA TRP A 174 1.97 13.81 -2.10
C TRP A 174 0.56 13.26 -1.89
N ASN A 175 0.41 12.15 -1.16
CA ASN A 175 -0.88 11.46 -1.00
C ASN A 175 -1.91 12.34 -0.30
N VAL A 176 -1.52 12.98 0.81
CA VAL A 176 -2.38 13.89 1.57
C VAL A 176 -2.73 15.15 0.75
N ARG A 177 -1.76 15.72 0.02
CA ARG A 177 -1.99 16.93 -0.76
C ARG A 177 -2.82 16.69 -2.01
N SER A 178 -2.74 15.49 -2.59
CA SER A 178 -3.49 15.13 -3.79
C SER A 178 -5.00 15.08 -3.52
N ASP A 179 -5.43 14.68 -2.30
CA ASP A 179 -6.81 14.78 -1.89
C ASP A 179 -6.96 15.11 -0.40
N VAL A 180 -6.87 16.40 -0.09
CA VAL A 180 -6.98 16.92 1.29
C VAL A 180 -8.34 16.57 1.91
N LYS A 181 -9.41 16.62 1.11
CA LYS A 181 -10.77 16.34 1.60
C LYS A 181 -10.93 14.87 1.95
N ALA A 182 -10.40 13.98 1.11
CA ALA A 182 -10.43 12.55 1.39
C ALA A 182 -9.63 12.21 2.67
N ALA A 183 -8.43 12.77 2.82
CA ALA A 183 -7.62 12.57 4.02
C ALA A 183 -8.35 13.01 5.30
N GLN A 184 -9.08 14.13 5.26
CA GLN A 184 -9.91 14.57 6.38
C GLN A 184 -11.05 13.60 6.70
N ILE A 185 -11.77 13.13 5.68
CA ILE A 185 -12.91 12.21 5.86
C ILE A 185 -12.39 10.93 6.53
N VAL A 186 -11.31 10.34 6.03
CA VAL A 186 -10.77 9.09 6.56
C VAL A 186 -10.25 9.26 7.99
N LEU A 187 -9.48 10.30 8.26
CA LEU A 187 -8.96 10.56 9.61
C LEU A 187 -10.09 10.81 10.62
N ALA A 188 -11.19 11.46 10.20
CA ALA A 188 -12.32 11.76 11.07
C ALA A 188 -13.32 10.60 11.21
N ALA A 189 -13.16 9.51 10.46
CA ALA A 189 -14.13 8.41 10.41
C ALA A 189 -14.20 7.56 11.69
N GLY A 190 -13.25 7.70 12.62
CA GLY A 190 -13.19 6.89 13.84
C GLY A 190 -12.61 5.48 13.64
N ILE A 191 -12.11 5.17 12.46
CA ILE A 191 -11.37 3.94 12.17
C ILE A 191 -9.94 4.09 12.76
N PRO A 192 -9.38 3.05 13.42
CA PRO A 192 -7.98 3.08 13.86
C PRO A 192 -7.02 3.33 12.69
N VAL A 193 -6.19 4.37 12.75
CA VAL A 193 -5.23 4.73 11.70
C VAL A 193 -3.81 4.52 12.19
N THR A 194 -3.01 3.78 11.41
CA THR A 194 -1.55 3.73 11.54
C THR A 194 -0.92 4.59 10.45
N LEU A 195 -0.13 5.57 10.86
CA LEU A 195 0.50 6.55 9.97
C LEU A 195 1.97 6.22 9.75
N MET A 196 2.33 5.98 8.49
CA MET A 196 3.71 5.87 8.02
C MET A 196 4.12 7.20 7.37
N GLY A 197 4.58 8.13 8.19
CA GLY A 197 4.88 9.49 7.77
C GLY A 197 6.17 9.60 6.95
N LEU A 198 6.22 10.60 6.07
CA LEU A 198 7.35 10.88 5.18
C LEU A 198 8.69 11.06 5.92
N ASN A 199 8.66 11.64 7.14
CA ASN A 199 9.84 11.82 7.99
C ASN A 199 10.47 10.49 8.44
N ILE A 200 9.72 9.40 8.44
CA ILE A 200 10.19 8.05 8.77
C ILE A 200 10.58 7.30 7.49
N THR A 201 9.70 7.28 6.50
CA THR A 201 9.89 6.49 5.29
C THR A 201 11.08 6.95 4.44
N ARG A 202 11.40 8.25 4.44
CA ARG A 202 12.62 8.81 3.81
C ARG A 202 13.94 8.34 4.44
N ARG A 203 13.89 7.69 5.57
CA ARG A 203 15.10 7.11 6.21
C ARG A 203 15.45 5.74 5.64
N CYS A 204 14.55 5.12 4.89
CA CYS A 204 14.74 3.80 4.32
C CYS A 204 14.75 3.88 2.79
N GLN A 205 15.91 3.62 2.20
CA GLN A 205 16.17 3.73 0.77
C GLN A 205 16.89 2.49 0.27
N LEU A 206 16.58 2.03 -0.95
CA LEU A 206 17.36 0.99 -1.61
C LEU A 206 18.77 1.49 -1.92
N LEU A 207 19.74 0.61 -1.77
CA LEU A 207 21.15 0.85 -2.09
C LEU A 207 21.50 0.26 -3.48
N PRO A 208 22.64 0.68 -4.07
CA PRO A 208 23.13 0.09 -5.32
C PRO A 208 23.16 -1.43 -5.31
N GLY A 209 23.64 -2.03 -4.20
CA GLY A 209 23.69 -3.48 -4.03
C GLY A 209 22.33 -4.16 -4.06
N ASP A 210 21.28 -3.51 -3.57
CA ASP A 210 19.90 -4.05 -3.60
C ASP A 210 19.38 -4.12 -5.04
N ILE A 211 19.68 -3.10 -5.85
CA ILE A 211 19.30 -3.06 -7.26
C ILE A 211 20.02 -4.16 -8.05
N GLU A 212 21.30 -4.41 -7.75
CA GLU A 212 22.04 -5.51 -8.35
C GLU A 212 21.48 -6.87 -7.93
N ARG A 213 21.07 -7.03 -6.67
CA ARG A 213 20.39 -8.26 -6.20
C ARG A 213 19.10 -8.50 -6.98
N LEU A 214 18.25 -7.47 -7.21
CA LEU A 214 17.06 -7.57 -8.03
C LEU A 214 17.39 -7.88 -9.50
N ARG A 215 18.48 -7.32 -10.03
CA ARG A 215 18.92 -7.52 -11.41
C ARG A 215 19.36 -8.95 -11.70
N TYR A 216 20.08 -9.55 -10.75
CA TYR A 216 20.69 -10.89 -10.94
C TYR A 216 19.79 -12.04 -10.48
N ASP A 217 18.70 -11.76 -9.78
CA ASP A 217 17.69 -12.76 -9.50
C ASP A 217 16.92 -13.10 -10.79
N ASN A 218 16.84 -14.40 -11.10
CA ASN A 218 16.29 -14.87 -12.37
C ASN A 218 14.80 -15.21 -12.31
N SER A 219 14.11 -14.96 -11.18
CA SER A 219 12.68 -15.23 -11.09
C SER A 219 11.88 -14.26 -12.00
N PRO A 220 10.77 -14.71 -12.60
CA PRO A 220 9.91 -13.82 -13.39
C PRO A 220 9.45 -12.59 -12.60
N GLN A 221 9.20 -12.75 -11.30
CA GLN A 221 8.73 -11.71 -10.40
C GLN A 221 9.77 -10.61 -10.20
N THR A 222 10.99 -10.98 -9.82
CA THR A 222 12.07 -10.00 -9.63
C THR A 222 12.51 -9.35 -10.93
N ARG A 223 12.44 -10.10 -12.04
CA ARG A 223 12.69 -9.55 -13.38
C ARG A 223 11.70 -8.44 -13.73
N LEU A 224 10.39 -8.66 -13.46
CA LEU A 224 9.38 -7.62 -13.66
C LEU A 224 9.65 -6.41 -12.76
N LEU A 225 9.91 -6.61 -11.47
CA LEU A 225 10.23 -5.51 -10.54
C LEU A 225 11.46 -4.72 -11.01
N TYR A 226 12.49 -5.39 -11.50
CA TYR A 226 13.65 -4.72 -12.08
C TYR A 226 13.31 -3.92 -13.35
N GLN A 227 12.44 -4.44 -14.22
CA GLN A 227 11.97 -3.72 -15.42
C GLN A 227 11.21 -2.45 -15.02
N LEU A 228 10.28 -2.54 -14.06
CA LEU A 228 9.54 -1.39 -13.53
C LEU A 228 10.48 -0.36 -12.91
N LEU A 229 11.46 -0.81 -12.13
CA LEU A 229 12.51 0.04 -11.56
C LEU A 229 13.28 0.81 -12.66
N ARG A 230 13.64 0.12 -13.76
CA ARG A 230 14.33 0.77 -14.88
C ARG A 230 13.47 1.80 -15.59
N VAL A 231 12.16 1.55 -15.72
CA VAL A 231 11.21 2.56 -16.25
C VAL A 231 11.18 3.76 -15.33
N TRP A 232 11.00 3.56 -14.02
CA TRP A 232 11.04 4.64 -13.02
C TRP A 232 12.32 5.46 -13.10
N GLN A 233 13.49 4.82 -13.14
CA GLN A 233 14.79 5.50 -13.23
C GLN A 233 14.92 6.42 -14.46
N ARG A 234 14.26 6.08 -15.58
CA ARG A 234 14.26 6.90 -16.80
C ARG A 234 13.31 8.10 -16.71
N HIS A 235 12.21 7.97 -15.98
CA HIS A 235 11.14 8.97 -15.92
C HIS A 235 11.22 9.87 -14.69
N ARG A 236 11.92 9.46 -13.63
CA ARG A 236 12.07 10.28 -12.43
C ARG A 236 12.72 11.64 -12.76
N PRO A 237 12.34 12.73 -12.05
CA PRO A 237 12.99 14.01 -12.18
C PRO A 237 14.50 13.90 -11.85
N ARG A 238 15.34 14.66 -12.53
CA ARG A 238 16.82 14.59 -12.35
C ARG A 238 17.29 14.97 -10.95
N TRP A 239 16.50 15.76 -10.23
CA TRP A 239 16.77 16.16 -8.85
C TRP A 239 16.31 15.12 -7.80
N HIS A 240 15.56 14.09 -8.22
CA HIS A 240 15.21 12.96 -7.39
C HIS A 240 16.39 12.00 -7.23
N SER A 241 16.46 11.30 -6.09
CA SER A 241 17.48 10.26 -5.89
C SER A 241 17.47 9.24 -7.03
N ALA A 242 18.64 8.70 -7.36
CA ALA A 242 18.78 7.58 -8.30
C ALA A 242 18.26 6.25 -7.73
N TYR A 243 18.08 6.21 -6.42
CA TYR A 243 17.67 5.04 -5.66
C TYR A 243 16.31 5.31 -5.02
N PRO A 244 15.32 4.41 -5.15
CA PRO A 244 13.99 4.62 -4.60
C PRO A 244 14.01 4.57 -3.07
N TYR A 245 13.18 5.40 -2.46
CA TYR A 245 12.81 5.23 -1.08
C TYR A 245 11.76 4.11 -0.96
N LEU A 246 11.70 3.46 0.19
CA LEU A 246 10.74 2.39 0.47
C LEU A 246 9.52 2.95 1.23
N HIS A 247 8.92 4.05 0.69
CA HIS A 247 7.79 4.68 1.37
C HIS A 247 6.68 3.68 1.62
N ASP A 248 6.18 3.07 0.58
CA ASP A 248 5.01 2.19 0.57
C ASP A 248 5.31 0.79 1.11
N PRO A 249 6.45 0.14 0.80
CA PRO A 249 6.81 -1.14 1.41
C PRO A 249 6.83 -1.12 2.93
N LEU A 250 7.13 0.04 3.55
CA LEU A 250 7.13 0.16 4.99
C LEU A 250 5.72 0.11 5.61
N THR A 251 4.65 0.34 4.86
CA THR A 251 3.28 0.10 5.32
C THR A 251 3.00 -1.39 5.51
N ILE A 252 3.53 -2.21 4.61
CA ILE A 252 3.48 -3.67 4.71
C ILE A 252 4.34 -4.16 5.87
N ALA A 253 5.57 -3.61 6.01
CA ALA A 253 6.44 -3.93 7.13
C ALA A 253 5.83 -3.55 8.48
N ALA A 254 5.04 -2.46 8.57
CA ALA A 254 4.32 -2.07 9.78
C ALA A 254 3.30 -3.11 10.26
N LEU A 255 2.79 -3.95 9.35
CA LEU A 255 1.90 -5.07 9.67
C LEU A 255 2.66 -6.35 10.02
N CYS A 256 3.71 -6.66 9.26
CA CYS A 256 4.39 -7.96 9.31
C CYS A 256 5.62 -8.00 10.22
N ALA A 257 6.23 -6.84 10.51
CA ALA A 257 7.44 -6.70 11.31
C ALA A 257 7.40 -5.36 12.10
N PRO A 258 6.36 -5.13 12.93
CA PRO A 258 6.18 -3.87 13.66
C PRO A 258 7.34 -3.56 14.61
N GLU A 259 8.11 -4.55 15.04
CA GLU A 259 9.30 -4.40 15.89
C GLU A 259 10.43 -3.60 15.23
N LEU A 260 10.45 -3.50 13.91
CA LEU A 260 11.40 -2.67 13.15
C LEU A 260 11.12 -1.18 13.32
N MET A 261 10.00 -0.83 13.94
CA MET A 261 9.52 0.55 14.05
C MET A 261 9.13 0.87 15.49
N ARG A 262 9.30 2.14 15.86
CA ARG A 262 8.75 2.68 17.11
C ARG A 262 7.52 3.50 16.77
N PHE A 263 6.41 3.19 17.43
CA PHE A 263 5.14 3.89 17.26
C PHE A 263 4.77 4.69 18.52
N GLU A 264 4.07 5.79 18.31
CA GLU A 264 3.45 6.59 19.37
C GLU A 264 2.00 6.94 18.97
N GLU A 265 1.12 7.03 19.95
CA GLU A 265 -0.19 7.62 19.75
C GLU A 265 -0.09 9.14 19.77
N MET A 266 -0.70 9.77 18.79
CA MET A 266 -0.74 11.23 18.70
C MET A 266 -1.97 11.70 17.97
N THR A 267 -2.37 12.93 18.19
CA THR A 267 -3.38 13.57 17.35
C THR A 267 -2.77 14.02 16.02
N ALA A 268 -3.51 13.88 14.92
CA ALA A 268 -3.11 14.37 13.61
C ALA A 268 -4.27 15.06 12.92
N ARG A 269 -4.00 16.20 12.28
CA ARG A 269 -5.01 16.95 11.53
C ARG A 269 -4.42 17.45 10.22
N VAL A 270 -5.20 17.35 9.14
CA VAL A 270 -4.82 17.92 7.85
C VAL A 270 -5.36 19.35 7.74
N SER A 271 -4.48 20.29 7.42
CA SER A 271 -4.87 21.66 7.17
C SER A 271 -5.60 21.78 5.82
N ILE A 272 -6.78 22.42 5.83
CA ILE A 272 -7.65 22.51 4.64
C ILE A 272 -7.62 23.89 4.00
N HIS A 273 -7.04 24.87 4.67
CA HIS A 273 -7.02 26.25 4.22
C HIS A 273 -5.62 26.89 4.36
N GLY A 274 -5.43 27.96 3.61
CA GLY A 274 -4.24 28.81 3.70
C GLY A 274 -2.96 28.18 3.17
N PRO A 275 -1.80 28.73 3.55
CA PRO A 275 -0.50 28.31 3.00
C PRO A 275 -0.08 26.90 3.42
N PHE A 276 -0.67 26.34 4.47
CA PHE A 276 -0.40 24.98 4.97
C PHE A 276 -1.39 23.93 4.47
N GLN A 277 -2.23 24.28 3.49
CA GLN A 277 -3.22 23.33 2.97
C GLN A 277 -2.57 22.04 2.43
N GLY A 278 -3.13 20.90 2.84
CA GLY A 278 -2.60 19.58 2.50
C GLY A 278 -1.39 19.17 3.32
N ILE A 279 -1.06 19.91 4.36
CA ILE A 279 -0.04 19.51 5.32
C ILE A 279 -0.72 18.86 6.53
N MET A 280 -0.22 17.70 6.91
CA MET A 280 -0.63 17.05 8.15
C MET A 280 0.11 17.69 9.33
N MET A 281 -0.66 18.12 10.30
CA MET A 281 -0.18 18.76 11.54
C MET A 281 -0.27 17.74 12.66
N PRO A 282 0.84 17.14 13.09
CA PRO A 282 0.86 16.22 14.22
C PRO A 282 0.73 16.99 15.55
N ARG A 283 0.21 16.27 16.57
CA ARG A 283 0.13 16.75 17.97
C ARG A 283 -0.69 18.01 18.18
N LEU A 284 -1.62 18.32 17.26
CA LEU A 284 -2.57 19.41 17.45
C LEU A 284 -3.69 19.00 18.41
N LEU A 285 -4.03 19.89 19.35
CA LEU A 285 -5.21 19.75 20.21
C LEU A 285 -6.47 19.54 19.35
N ASN A 286 -7.33 18.61 19.77
CA ASN A 286 -8.61 18.28 19.12
C ASN A 286 -8.50 17.66 17.70
N GLY A 287 -7.38 17.02 17.37
CA GLY A 287 -7.25 16.17 16.16
C GLY A 287 -7.69 14.73 16.39
N PRO A 288 -8.02 13.98 15.33
CA PRO A 288 -8.17 12.53 15.41
C PRO A 288 -6.91 11.86 15.97
N LEU A 289 -7.11 10.78 16.75
CA LEU A 289 -6.02 9.99 17.29
C LEU A 289 -5.51 9.02 16.22
N VAL A 290 -4.19 8.97 16.04
CA VAL A 290 -3.51 8.05 15.15
C VAL A 290 -2.32 7.40 15.85
N ARG A 291 -2.01 6.16 15.48
CA ARG A 291 -0.78 5.47 15.85
C ARG A 291 0.28 5.80 14.80
N ALA A 292 1.24 6.63 15.08
CA ALA A 292 2.21 7.09 14.10
C ALA A 292 3.60 6.50 14.34
N ALA A 293 4.27 6.10 13.26
CA ALA A 293 5.67 5.72 13.30
C ALA A 293 6.53 6.97 13.61
N VAL A 294 7.38 6.88 14.64
CA VAL A 294 8.27 7.96 15.10
C VAL A 294 9.74 7.56 15.06
N GLY A 295 10.04 6.28 14.83
CA GLY A 295 11.39 5.75 14.67
C GLY A 295 11.38 4.51 13.79
N ILE A 296 12.51 4.19 13.16
CA ILE A 296 12.72 3.03 12.31
C ILE A 296 14.15 2.54 12.38
N GLN A 297 14.33 1.23 12.42
CA GLN A 297 15.60 0.53 12.19
C GLN A 297 15.77 0.40 10.66
N ALA A 298 16.32 1.43 10.01
CA ALA A 298 16.21 1.59 8.56
C ALA A 298 16.98 0.53 7.76
N GLU A 299 18.14 0.08 8.26
CA GLU A 299 18.94 -0.95 7.61
C GLU A 299 18.28 -2.32 7.73
N GLU A 300 17.81 -2.67 8.91
CA GLU A 300 17.09 -3.91 9.18
C GLU A 300 15.79 -3.98 8.39
N ALA A 301 15.05 -2.87 8.33
CA ALA A 301 13.82 -2.77 7.56
C ALA A 301 14.07 -2.94 6.05
N ARG A 302 15.12 -2.31 5.50
CA ARG A 302 15.54 -2.48 4.12
C ARG A 302 15.91 -3.93 3.82
N GLU A 303 16.74 -4.55 4.66
CA GLU A 303 17.13 -5.96 4.48
C GLU A 303 15.93 -6.91 4.62
N TRP A 304 15.00 -6.64 5.53
CA TRP A 304 13.77 -7.41 5.67
C TRP A 304 12.93 -7.36 4.39
N VAL A 305 12.74 -6.16 3.82
CA VAL A 305 12.04 -5.97 2.54
C VAL A 305 12.75 -6.75 1.43
N MET A 306 14.07 -6.59 1.29
CA MET A 306 14.85 -7.22 0.23
C MET A 306 14.85 -8.76 0.34
N LYS A 307 14.97 -9.32 1.54
CA LYS A 307 14.89 -10.77 1.75
C LYS A 307 13.57 -11.33 1.25
N ARG A 308 12.46 -10.65 1.51
CA ARG A 308 11.14 -11.10 1.06
C ARG A 308 10.96 -10.93 -0.45
N LEU A 309 11.34 -9.80 -1.01
CA LEU A 309 11.25 -9.56 -2.45
C LEU A 309 12.06 -10.59 -3.26
N LEU A 310 13.18 -11.07 -2.73
CA LEU A 310 14.05 -12.07 -3.37
C LEU A 310 13.69 -13.52 -2.99
N GLN A 311 12.69 -13.76 -2.15
CA GLN A 311 12.37 -15.10 -1.59
C GLN A 311 13.61 -15.85 -1.06
N LEU A 312 14.56 -15.13 -0.52
CA LEU A 312 15.67 -15.78 0.16
C LEU A 312 15.11 -16.54 1.35
N SER A 313 15.21 -17.87 1.32
CA SER A 313 14.84 -18.73 2.43
C SER A 313 15.46 -18.17 3.70
N ILE A 314 14.63 -17.85 4.68
CA ILE A 314 15.11 -17.56 6.03
C ILE A 314 15.64 -18.92 6.49
N ARG A 315 16.94 -19.20 6.28
CA ARG A 315 17.60 -20.29 6.98
C ARG A 315 17.46 -19.93 8.45
N GLN A 316 16.62 -20.67 9.14
CA GLN A 316 16.71 -20.71 10.59
C GLN A 316 18.15 -21.10 10.90
N THR A 317 18.90 -20.16 11.41
CA THR A 317 20.21 -20.46 12.03
C THR A 317 19.92 -21.38 13.20
N PRO A 318 20.63 -22.50 13.33
CA PRO A 318 20.42 -23.51 14.36
C PRO A 318 20.63 -22.97 15.76
#